data_e48c6af3b7ef5ab826ac55e38bd9bc50
#
_entry.id   e48c6af3b7ef5ab826ac55e38bd9bc50
#
_cell.length_a   1.000
_cell.length_b   1.000
_cell.length_c   1.000
_cell.angle_alpha   90.00
_cell.angle_beta   90.00
_cell.angle_gamma   90.00
#
_symmetry.space_group_name_H-M   'P 1'
#
loop_
_entity.id
_entity.type
_entity.pdbx_description
1 polymer ?
#
loop_
_entity_poly.entity_id
_entity_poly.type
_entity_poly.pdbx_seq_one_letter_code
_entity_poly.pdbx_strand_id
1 'polypeptide(L)'
;MINEADLRELSAAQRRQLARALAAIDYPHPLLEVSLARGRKLGALFSIVACTVLVGWIIVLLFTLHRSFHAHYWRLAWVGFDIVLLFGFAATGWAFWRGRQIVIACLLVTATLLCCDAWFDVILDLGTSGQWVSIASALVVELPIAFLMFAAARRLIRLSALVAVGGSAAGGSPPSLWRMALAGDRTRPSE
;
A
#
# COMPACT_ATOMS: atom_id res chain seq x y z
N MET A 1 15.55 22.71 -30.51
CA MET A 1 15.46 22.58 -29.05
C MET A 1 14.47 23.61 -28.55
N ILE A 2 13.37 23.21 -27.94
CA ILE A 2 12.41 24.17 -27.34
C ILE A 2 13.06 24.66 -26.05
N ASN A 3 13.28 25.98 -25.93
CA ASN A 3 13.90 26.59 -24.76
C ASN A 3 12.83 26.90 -23.72
N GLU A 4 13.21 27.02 -22.44
CA GLU A 4 12.31 27.38 -21.35
C GLU A 4 11.66 28.76 -21.55
N ALA A 5 12.35 29.66 -22.21
CA ALA A 5 11.83 30.98 -22.60
C ALA A 5 10.63 30.83 -23.57
N ASP A 6 10.75 29.99 -24.60
CA ASP A 6 9.68 29.73 -25.58
C ASP A 6 8.42 29.16 -24.91
N LEU A 7 8.59 28.35 -23.86
CA LEU A 7 7.47 27.79 -23.10
C LEU A 7 6.72 28.82 -22.25
N ARG A 8 7.42 29.90 -21.84
CA ARG A 8 6.81 31.01 -21.07
C ARG A 8 5.97 31.91 -21.95
N GLU A 9 6.33 32.05 -23.21
CA GLU A 9 5.62 32.87 -24.19
C GLU A 9 4.32 32.23 -24.70
N LEU A 10 4.15 30.90 -24.51
CA LEU A 10 2.94 30.22 -24.92
C LEU A 10 1.72 30.69 -24.12
N SER A 11 0.62 30.93 -24.80
CA SER A 11 -0.68 31.18 -24.17
C SER A 11 -1.15 29.98 -23.34
N ALA A 12 -2.06 30.21 -22.38
CA ALA A 12 -2.61 29.14 -21.55
C ALA A 12 -3.32 28.04 -22.38
N ALA A 13 -3.86 28.38 -23.57
CA ALA A 13 -4.48 27.42 -24.48
C ALA A 13 -3.41 26.56 -25.18
N GLN A 14 -2.35 27.19 -25.68
CA GLN A 14 -1.23 26.50 -26.33
C GLN A 14 -0.49 25.57 -25.38
N ARG A 15 -0.25 26.00 -24.11
CA ARG A 15 0.33 25.13 -23.08
C ARG A 15 -0.52 23.90 -22.80
N ARG A 16 -1.87 24.04 -22.76
CA ARG A 16 -2.78 22.91 -22.61
C ARG A 16 -2.78 21.97 -23.82
N GLN A 17 -2.68 22.55 -25.03
CA GLN A 17 -2.61 21.76 -26.26
C GLN A 17 -1.30 20.99 -26.35
N LEU A 18 -0.17 21.63 -26.03
CA LEU A 18 1.14 20.99 -25.98
C LEU A 18 1.18 19.87 -24.92
N ALA A 19 0.63 20.10 -23.74
CA ALA A 19 0.54 19.08 -22.69
C ALA A 19 -0.32 17.87 -23.13
N ARG A 20 -1.42 18.10 -23.86
CA ARG A 20 -2.22 17.02 -24.43
C ARG A 20 -1.48 16.25 -25.53
N ALA A 21 -0.76 16.98 -26.42
CA ALA A 21 0.03 16.37 -27.47
C ALA A 21 1.18 15.53 -26.90
N LEU A 22 1.87 16.03 -25.86
CA LEU A 22 2.92 15.28 -25.16
C LEU A 22 2.36 14.07 -24.41
N ALA A 23 1.18 14.20 -23.80
CA ALA A 23 0.51 13.07 -23.14
C ALA A 23 -0.01 12.01 -24.12
N ALA A 24 -0.28 12.40 -25.38
CA ALA A 24 -0.67 11.48 -26.44
C ALA A 24 0.52 10.74 -27.09
N ILE A 25 1.74 11.27 -26.91
CA ILE A 25 2.97 10.56 -27.26
C ILE A 25 3.24 9.57 -26.12
N ASP A 26 2.57 8.43 -26.20
CA ASP A 26 2.80 7.31 -25.30
C ASP A 26 4.19 6.74 -25.63
N TYR A 27 5.19 7.13 -24.83
CA TYR A 27 6.49 6.46 -24.83
C TYR A 27 6.37 5.25 -23.88
N PRO A 28 6.10 4.05 -24.43
CA PRO A 28 6.15 2.86 -23.62
C PRO A 28 7.60 2.68 -23.16
N HIS A 29 7.88 2.94 -21.89
CA HIS A 29 9.10 2.47 -21.24
C HIS A 29 8.92 0.97 -20.95
N PRO A 30 9.41 0.07 -21.83
CA PRO A 30 9.15 -1.37 -21.73
C PRO A 30 9.63 -1.94 -20.40
N LEU A 31 10.68 -1.35 -19.82
CA LEU A 31 11.19 -1.75 -18.50
C LEU A 31 10.25 -1.35 -17.35
N LEU A 32 9.55 -0.23 -17.45
CA LEU A 32 8.55 0.20 -16.45
C LEU A 32 7.31 -0.70 -16.49
N GLU A 33 6.81 -1.02 -17.69
CA GLU A 33 5.65 -1.91 -17.85
C GLU A 33 5.94 -3.32 -17.34
N VAL A 34 7.10 -3.90 -17.67
CA VAL A 34 7.52 -5.22 -17.19
C VAL A 34 7.67 -5.22 -15.66
N SER A 35 8.26 -4.18 -15.09
CA SER A 35 8.43 -4.03 -13.64
C SER A 35 7.08 -3.89 -12.92
N LEU A 36 6.16 -3.11 -13.46
CA LEU A 36 4.82 -2.93 -12.89
C LEU A 36 3.97 -4.21 -13.03
N ALA A 37 4.03 -4.89 -14.17
CA ALA A 37 3.32 -6.15 -14.39
C ALA A 37 3.81 -7.26 -13.45
N ARG A 38 5.13 -7.35 -13.23
CA ARG A 38 5.72 -8.29 -12.26
C ARG A 38 5.30 -7.93 -10.83
N GLY A 39 5.34 -6.67 -10.46
CA GLY A 39 4.90 -6.18 -9.14
C GLY A 39 3.41 -6.50 -8.88
N ARG A 40 2.55 -6.34 -9.88
CA ARG A 40 1.12 -6.71 -9.79
C ARG A 40 0.92 -8.19 -9.55
N LYS A 41 1.62 -9.05 -10.32
CA LYS A 41 1.52 -10.51 -10.15
C LYS A 41 2.03 -10.95 -8.79
N LEU A 42 3.16 -10.44 -8.35
CA LEU A 42 3.72 -10.74 -7.02
C LEU A 42 2.82 -10.25 -5.89
N GLY A 43 2.26 -9.04 -6.00
CA GLY A 43 1.34 -8.51 -5.00
C GLY A 43 0.04 -9.31 -4.92
N ALA A 44 -0.53 -9.72 -6.06
CA ALA A 44 -1.71 -10.57 -6.09
C ALA A 44 -1.42 -11.96 -5.51
N LEU A 45 -0.30 -12.58 -5.91
CA LEU A 45 0.13 -13.89 -5.37
C LEU A 45 0.34 -13.83 -3.86
N PHE A 46 1.05 -12.80 -3.38
CA PHE A 46 1.26 -12.58 -1.95
C PHE A 46 -0.08 -12.48 -1.19
N SER A 47 -1.04 -11.70 -1.72
CA SER A 47 -2.36 -11.56 -1.09
C SER A 47 -3.14 -12.90 -1.07
N ILE A 48 -3.05 -13.71 -2.13
CA ILE A 48 -3.67 -15.03 -2.16
C ILE A 48 -3.07 -15.93 -1.08
N VAL A 49 -1.74 -15.96 -0.95
CA VAL A 49 -1.05 -16.74 0.07
C VAL A 49 -1.46 -16.26 1.47
N ALA A 50 -1.45 -14.95 1.72
CA ALA A 50 -1.85 -14.38 2.99
C ALA A 50 -3.31 -14.73 3.35
N CYS A 51 -4.24 -14.63 2.40
CA CYS A 51 -5.63 -15.05 2.61
C CYS A 51 -5.74 -16.54 2.96
N THR A 52 -4.99 -17.41 2.27
CA THR A 52 -5.03 -18.86 2.53
C THR A 52 -4.52 -19.19 3.94
N VAL A 53 -3.40 -18.57 4.33
CA VAL A 53 -2.82 -18.75 5.68
C VAL A 53 -3.79 -18.23 6.74
N LEU A 54 -4.37 -17.06 6.54
CA LEU A 54 -5.29 -16.43 7.49
C LEU A 54 -6.60 -17.23 7.64
N VAL A 55 -7.12 -17.80 6.56
CA VAL A 55 -8.28 -18.71 6.63
C VAL A 55 -7.94 -19.93 7.50
N GLY A 56 -6.75 -20.54 7.29
CA GLY A 56 -6.28 -21.63 8.14
C GLY A 56 -6.19 -21.23 9.61
N TRP A 57 -5.66 -20.04 9.90
CA TRP A 57 -5.55 -19.48 11.24
C TRP A 57 -6.92 -19.25 11.89
N ILE A 58 -7.87 -18.65 11.18
CA ILE A 58 -9.25 -18.46 11.66
C ILE A 58 -9.88 -19.80 12.03
N ILE A 59 -9.67 -20.84 11.22
CA ILE A 59 -10.17 -22.18 11.52
C ILE A 59 -9.55 -22.71 12.84
N VAL A 60 -8.23 -22.56 13.01
CA VAL A 60 -7.57 -22.95 14.25
C VAL A 60 -8.16 -22.19 15.44
N LEU A 61 -8.32 -20.89 15.38
CA LEU A 61 -8.92 -20.07 16.44
C LEU A 61 -10.34 -20.52 16.80
N LEU A 62 -11.17 -20.84 15.81
CA LEU A 62 -12.54 -21.32 16.04
C LEU A 62 -12.59 -22.59 16.90
N PHE A 63 -11.58 -23.46 16.75
CA PHE A 63 -11.54 -24.73 17.48
C PHE A 63 -10.73 -24.68 18.78
N THR A 64 -9.69 -23.83 18.86
CA THR A 64 -8.75 -23.81 19.99
C THR A 64 -9.05 -22.73 21.02
N LEU A 65 -9.70 -21.63 20.62
CA LEU A 65 -9.94 -20.52 21.51
C LEU A 65 -10.91 -20.91 22.63
N HIS A 66 -10.39 -20.95 23.88
CA HIS A 66 -11.12 -21.38 25.08
C HIS A 66 -12.25 -20.38 25.42
N ARG A 67 -13.39 -20.93 25.88
CA ARG A 67 -14.60 -20.15 26.29
C ARG A 67 -14.44 -19.36 27.60
N SER A 68 -13.27 -19.40 28.24
CA SER A 68 -13.07 -19.03 29.64
C SER A 68 -12.48 -17.63 29.88
N PHE A 69 -12.52 -16.73 28.91
CA PHE A 69 -12.20 -15.34 29.18
C PHE A 69 -13.42 -14.56 29.67
N HIS A 70 -13.25 -13.64 30.62
CA HIS A 70 -14.32 -12.87 31.26
C HIS A 70 -15.14 -11.97 30.33
N ALA A 71 -14.78 -11.84 29.03
CA ALA A 71 -15.57 -11.12 28.05
C ALA A 71 -16.48 -12.08 27.27
N HIS A 72 -17.78 -11.87 27.38
CA HIS A 72 -18.83 -12.75 26.79
C HIS A 72 -18.72 -12.93 25.27
N TYR A 73 -18.11 -11.97 24.58
CA TYR A 73 -17.95 -11.96 23.12
C TYR A 73 -16.49 -12.01 22.64
N TRP A 74 -15.57 -12.45 23.47
CA TRP A 74 -14.13 -12.50 23.17
C TRP A 74 -13.80 -13.22 21.86
N ARG A 75 -14.34 -14.41 21.67
CA ARG A 75 -14.15 -15.18 20.43
C ARG A 75 -14.69 -14.42 19.20
N LEU A 76 -15.85 -13.76 19.34
CA LEU A 76 -16.47 -13.03 18.24
C LEU A 76 -15.62 -11.81 17.84
N ALA A 77 -15.02 -11.14 18.82
CA ALA A 77 -14.13 -10.00 18.57
C ALA A 77 -12.90 -10.42 17.77
N TRP A 78 -12.24 -11.50 18.18
CA TRP A 78 -11.03 -12.01 17.50
C TRP A 78 -11.34 -12.55 16.11
N VAL A 79 -12.27 -13.46 15.98
CA VAL A 79 -12.65 -14.01 14.67
C VAL A 79 -13.19 -12.91 13.76
N GLY A 80 -13.93 -11.94 14.31
CA GLY A 80 -14.41 -10.80 13.55
C GLY A 80 -13.28 -9.91 13.03
N PHE A 81 -12.24 -9.68 13.85
CA PHE A 81 -11.07 -8.91 13.46
C PHE A 81 -10.29 -9.62 12.34
N ASP A 82 -10.03 -10.91 12.48
CA ASP A 82 -9.36 -11.71 11.46
C ASP A 82 -10.13 -11.76 10.13
N ILE A 83 -11.47 -11.80 10.20
CA ILE A 83 -12.32 -11.69 9.00
C ILE A 83 -12.12 -10.34 8.31
N VAL A 84 -12.07 -9.24 9.07
CA VAL A 84 -11.79 -7.91 8.50
C VAL A 84 -10.41 -7.87 7.87
N LEU A 85 -9.40 -8.45 8.52
CA LEU A 85 -8.04 -8.55 8.00
C LEU A 85 -8.00 -9.39 6.71
N LEU A 86 -8.74 -10.52 6.67
CA LEU A 86 -8.91 -11.35 5.47
C LEU A 86 -9.48 -10.54 4.30
N PHE A 87 -10.53 -9.75 4.53
CA PHE A 87 -11.10 -8.86 3.52
C PHE A 87 -10.09 -7.80 3.08
N GLY A 88 -9.26 -7.27 3.97
CA GLY A 88 -8.18 -6.35 3.66
C GLY A 88 -7.17 -6.96 2.68
N PHE A 89 -6.71 -8.18 2.94
CA PHE A 89 -5.82 -8.90 2.03
C PHE A 89 -6.49 -9.22 0.69
N ALA A 90 -7.73 -9.69 0.71
CA ALA A 90 -8.49 -9.99 -0.51
C ALA A 90 -8.70 -8.74 -1.39
N ALA A 91 -9.06 -7.60 -0.78
CA ALA A 91 -9.21 -6.33 -1.46
C ALA A 91 -7.88 -5.84 -2.05
N THR A 92 -6.78 -5.99 -1.30
CA THR A 92 -5.43 -5.66 -1.75
C THR A 92 -5.04 -6.51 -2.96
N GLY A 93 -5.25 -7.81 -2.90
CA GLY A 93 -4.99 -8.74 -4.01
C GLY A 93 -5.82 -8.43 -5.25
N TRP A 94 -7.12 -8.19 -5.07
CA TRP A 94 -8.02 -7.77 -6.14
C TRP A 94 -7.57 -6.44 -6.79
N ALA A 95 -7.20 -5.46 -5.97
CA ALA A 95 -6.75 -4.17 -6.46
C ALA A 95 -5.42 -4.28 -7.24
N PHE A 96 -4.49 -5.14 -6.81
CA PHE A 96 -3.28 -5.48 -7.55
C PHE A 96 -3.62 -6.15 -8.89
N TRP A 97 -4.52 -7.14 -8.87
CA TRP A 97 -4.93 -7.84 -10.09
C TRP A 97 -5.55 -6.89 -11.11
N ARG A 98 -6.44 -6.00 -10.66
CA ARG A 98 -7.07 -4.98 -11.50
C ARG A 98 -6.13 -3.83 -11.88
N GLY A 99 -4.97 -3.68 -11.24
CA GLY A 99 -4.03 -2.57 -11.48
C GLY A 99 -4.62 -1.20 -11.16
N ARG A 100 -5.50 -1.12 -10.17
CA ARG A 100 -6.15 0.14 -9.79
C ARG A 100 -5.39 0.86 -8.69
N GLN A 101 -5.40 2.20 -8.71
CA GLN A 101 -4.73 3.03 -7.70
C GLN A 101 -5.29 2.83 -6.28
N ILE A 102 -6.50 2.31 -6.14
CA ILE A 102 -7.10 1.96 -4.84
C ILE A 102 -6.23 0.97 -4.05
N VAL A 103 -5.31 0.25 -4.71
CA VAL A 103 -4.34 -0.64 -4.06
C VAL A 103 -3.54 0.08 -2.98
N ILE A 104 -3.27 1.38 -3.14
CA ILE A 104 -2.52 2.18 -2.16
C ILE A 104 -3.32 2.26 -0.85
N ALA A 105 -4.61 2.57 -0.94
CA ALA A 105 -5.48 2.62 0.23
C ALA A 105 -5.63 1.24 0.89
N CYS A 106 -5.84 0.19 0.08
CA CYS A 106 -5.92 -1.19 0.57
C CYS A 106 -4.64 -1.61 1.32
N LEU A 107 -3.46 -1.31 0.76
CA LEU A 107 -2.18 -1.60 1.39
C LEU A 107 -2.04 -0.89 2.75
N LEU A 108 -2.37 0.41 2.81
CA LEU A 108 -2.25 1.18 4.05
C LEU A 108 -3.21 0.66 5.14
N VAL A 109 -4.47 0.42 4.78
CA VAL A 109 -5.48 -0.10 5.72
C VAL A 109 -5.07 -1.47 6.24
N THR A 110 -4.72 -2.41 5.35
CA THR A 110 -4.35 -3.78 5.75
C THR A 110 -3.07 -3.80 6.59
N ALA A 111 -2.07 -2.98 6.24
CA ALA A 111 -0.85 -2.85 7.04
C ALA A 111 -1.12 -2.29 8.44
N THR A 112 -2.03 -1.32 8.57
CA THR A 112 -2.44 -0.78 9.86
C THR A 112 -3.17 -1.84 10.69
N LEU A 113 -4.07 -2.61 10.09
CA LEU A 113 -4.75 -3.71 10.76
C LEU A 113 -3.76 -4.76 11.26
N LEU A 114 -2.74 -5.13 10.47
CA LEU A 114 -1.68 -6.04 10.92
C LEU A 114 -0.87 -5.50 12.11
N CYS A 115 -0.60 -4.20 12.14
CA CYS A 115 0.05 -3.61 13.30
C CYS A 115 -0.83 -3.65 14.56
N CYS A 116 -2.15 -3.49 14.39
CA CYS A 116 -3.10 -3.63 15.50
C CYS A 116 -3.16 -5.09 15.98
N ASP A 117 -3.16 -6.04 15.04
CA ASP A 117 -3.14 -7.47 15.31
C ASP A 117 -1.92 -7.85 16.17
N ALA A 118 -0.72 -7.52 15.68
CA ALA A 118 0.53 -7.72 16.41
C ALA A 118 0.51 -7.13 17.83
N TRP A 119 -0.06 -5.94 17.96
CA TRP A 119 -0.18 -5.29 19.26
C TRP A 119 -1.12 -6.07 20.20
N PHE A 120 -2.30 -6.44 19.73
CA PHE A 120 -3.27 -7.14 20.55
C PHE A 120 -2.80 -8.54 20.92
N ASP A 121 -2.21 -9.28 19.97
CA ASP A 121 -1.67 -10.61 20.23
C ASP A 121 -0.62 -10.59 21.34
N VAL A 122 0.32 -9.65 21.26
CA VAL A 122 1.36 -9.53 22.30
C VAL A 122 0.78 -9.12 23.65
N ILE A 123 -0.07 -8.07 23.68
CA ILE A 123 -0.58 -7.52 24.95
C ILE A 123 -1.50 -8.49 25.68
N LEU A 124 -2.31 -9.23 24.95
CA LEU A 124 -3.30 -10.13 25.53
C LEU A 124 -2.68 -11.45 25.99
N ASP A 125 -1.58 -11.85 25.38
CA ASP A 125 -0.84 -13.06 25.77
C ASP A 125 0.24 -12.80 26.85
N LEU A 126 0.47 -11.55 27.25
CA LEU A 126 1.42 -11.25 28.30
C LEU A 126 1.10 -11.98 29.60
N GLY A 127 2.11 -12.69 30.13
CA GLY A 127 1.96 -13.49 31.36
C GLY A 127 1.32 -14.87 31.15
N THR A 128 0.96 -15.24 29.93
CA THR A 128 0.49 -16.59 29.59
C THR A 128 1.64 -17.48 29.09
N SER A 129 1.39 -18.79 28.99
CA SER A 129 2.36 -19.73 28.39
C SER A 129 2.56 -19.48 26.89
N GLY A 130 1.61 -18.81 26.23
CA GLY A 130 1.64 -18.47 24.79
C GLY A 130 2.44 -17.24 24.43
N GLN A 131 2.81 -16.38 25.39
CA GLN A 131 3.39 -15.06 25.15
C GLN A 131 4.58 -15.07 24.17
N TRP A 132 5.45 -16.07 24.25
CA TRP A 132 6.63 -16.14 23.38
C TRP A 132 6.26 -16.46 21.91
N VAL A 133 5.19 -17.24 21.72
CA VAL A 133 4.67 -17.55 20.39
C VAL A 133 4.09 -16.27 19.75
N SER A 134 3.28 -15.52 20.52
CA SER A 134 2.68 -14.27 20.05
C SER A 134 3.74 -13.20 19.76
N ILE A 135 4.75 -13.06 20.62
CA ILE A 135 5.87 -12.14 20.36
C ILE A 135 6.64 -12.56 19.10
N ALA A 136 6.92 -13.85 18.93
CA ALA A 136 7.63 -14.35 17.76
C ALA A 136 6.80 -14.16 16.48
N SER A 137 5.50 -14.43 16.49
CA SER A 137 4.57 -14.19 15.38
C SER A 137 4.55 -12.71 14.98
N ALA A 138 4.33 -11.82 15.95
CA ALA A 138 4.31 -10.39 15.73
C ALA A 138 5.61 -9.88 15.08
N LEU A 139 6.78 -10.29 15.59
CA LEU A 139 8.09 -9.80 15.13
C LEU A 139 8.54 -10.42 13.81
N VAL A 140 8.19 -11.68 13.54
CA VAL A 140 8.71 -12.44 12.38
C VAL A 140 7.73 -12.44 11.22
N VAL A 141 6.44 -12.33 11.48
CA VAL A 141 5.38 -12.43 10.46
C VAL A 141 4.66 -11.11 10.28
N GLU A 142 3.95 -10.62 11.29
CA GLU A 142 2.98 -9.55 11.16
C GLU A 142 3.64 -8.19 10.87
N LEU A 143 4.59 -7.77 11.72
CA LEU A 143 5.29 -6.50 11.54
C LEU A 143 6.15 -6.44 10.26
N PRO A 144 6.90 -7.49 9.86
CA PRO A 144 7.58 -7.48 8.57
C PRO A 144 6.63 -7.38 7.38
N ILE A 145 5.49 -8.08 7.40
CA ILE A 145 4.48 -7.97 6.36
C ILE A 145 3.89 -6.56 6.32
N ALA A 146 3.51 -6.01 7.46
CA ALA A 146 3.01 -4.64 7.56
C ALA A 146 4.03 -3.63 6.99
N PHE A 147 5.31 -3.76 7.36
CA PHE A 147 6.38 -2.92 6.86
C PHE A 147 6.52 -3.02 5.32
N LEU A 148 6.50 -4.22 4.76
CA LEU A 148 6.56 -4.42 3.31
C LEU A 148 5.36 -3.79 2.60
N MET A 149 4.16 -3.88 3.16
CA MET A 149 2.95 -3.26 2.62
C MET A 149 3.03 -1.72 2.67
N PHE A 150 3.51 -1.13 3.77
CA PHE A 150 3.77 0.31 3.85
C PHE A 150 4.84 0.75 2.84
N ALA A 151 5.92 -0.01 2.70
CA ALA A 151 6.97 0.28 1.72
C ALA A 151 6.45 0.21 0.28
N ALA A 152 5.60 -0.78 -0.04
CA ALA A 152 4.93 -0.90 -1.33
C ALA A 152 3.99 0.29 -1.60
N ALA A 153 3.17 0.68 -0.62
CA ALA A 153 2.29 1.85 -0.73
C ALA A 153 3.09 3.13 -1.00
N ARG A 154 4.16 3.37 -0.22
CA ARG A 154 5.07 4.51 -0.43
C ARG A 154 5.70 4.52 -1.82
N ARG A 155 6.13 3.35 -2.31
CA ARG A 155 6.69 3.22 -3.66
C ARG A 155 5.65 3.58 -4.72
N LEU A 156 4.42 3.07 -4.60
CA LEU A 156 3.34 3.36 -5.55
C LEU A 156 2.95 4.85 -5.54
N ILE A 157 2.87 5.49 -4.38
CA ILE A 157 2.61 6.94 -4.26
C ILE A 157 3.70 7.73 -5.01
N ARG A 158 4.97 7.38 -4.81
CA ARG A 158 6.08 8.06 -5.50
C ARG A 158 6.00 7.91 -7.02
N LEU A 159 5.69 6.70 -7.50
CA LEU A 159 5.55 6.42 -8.94
C LEU A 159 4.36 7.19 -9.53
N SER A 160 3.22 7.21 -8.83
CA SER A 160 2.04 7.99 -9.26
C SER A 160 2.33 9.49 -9.34
N ALA A 161 3.10 10.01 -8.39
CA ALA A 161 3.51 11.41 -8.39
C ALA A 161 4.45 11.76 -9.55
N LEU A 162 5.40 10.87 -9.88
CA LEU A 162 6.29 11.07 -11.05
C LEU A 162 5.50 11.15 -12.35
N VAL A 163 4.54 10.25 -12.53
CA VAL A 163 3.65 10.24 -13.71
C VAL A 163 2.81 11.52 -13.76
N ALA A 164 2.29 11.99 -12.62
CA ALA A 164 1.45 13.20 -12.54
C ALA A 164 2.23 14.49 -12.84
N VAL A 165 3.54 14.55 -12.54
CA VAL A 165 4.39 15.73 -12.79
C VAL A 165 4.97 15.76 -14.21
N GLY A 166 4.64 14.74 -15.06
CA GLY A 166 5.20 14.68 -16.43
C GLY A 166 6.68 14.29 -16.44
N GLY A 167 7.10 13.51 -15.47
CA GLY A 167 8.49 13.16 -15.19
C GLY A 167 9.14 12.23 -16.18
N SER A 168 9.05 12.53 -17.46
CA SER A 168 9.69 11.75 -18.51
C SER A 168 11.07 12.26 -18.92
N ALA A 169 11.53 13.41 -18.47
CA ALA A 169 12.68 14.06 -19.10
C ALA A 169 13.97 14.05 -18.31
N ALA A 170 13.97 13.68 -17.07
CA ALA A 170 15.21 13.66 -16.27
C ALA A 170 15.32 12.34 -15.52
N GLY A 171 16.37 11.58 -15.77
CA GLY A 171 16.73 10.35 -15.04
C GLY A 171 17.03 10.59 -13.54
N GLY A 172 16.26 11.46 -12.90
CA GLY A 172 16.31 11.79 -11.49
C GLY A 172 15.52 10.80 -10.63
N SER A 173 16.03 10.51 -9.45
CA SER A 173 15.32 9.72 -8.45
C SER A 173 14.00 10.42 -8.06
N PRO A 174 12.91 9.65 -7.82
CA PRO A 174 11.63 10.24 -7.44
C PRO A 174 11.76 11.08 -6.17
N PRO A 175 11.05 12.24 -6.11
CA PRO A 175 11.12 13.11 -4.94
C PRO A 175 10.67 12.38 -3.68
N SER A 176 11.29 12.71 -2.55
CA SER A 176 10.86 12.15 -1.26
C SER A 176 9.46 12.67 -0.92
N LEU A 177 8.63 11.83 -0.28
CA LEU A 177 7.27 12.22 0.13
C LEU A 177 7.25 13.50 1.00
N TRP A 178 8.31 13.74 1.77
CA TRP A 178 8.47 14.92 2.62
C TRP A 178 8.62 16.23 1.83
N ARG A 179 9.06 16.16 0.56
CA ARG A 179 9.24 17.32 -0.31
C ARG A 179 8.08 17.52 -1.29
N MET A 180 7.08 16.63 -1.26
CA MET A 180 5.91 16.74 -2.12
C MET A 180 4.88 17.65 -1.44
N ALA A 181 4.71 18.88 -1.97
CA ALA A 181 3.64 19.76 -1.54
C ALA A 181 2.26 19.17 -1.87
N LEU A 182 1.27 19.38 -1.00
CA LEU A 182 -0.12 19.05 -1.30
C LEU A 182 -0.60 19.86 -2.51
N ALA A 183 -1.43 19.26 -3.35
CA ALA A 183 -2.04 19.95 -4.48
C ALA A 183 -2.88 21.13 -3.94
N GLY A 184 -2.41 22.35 -4.11
CA GLY A 184 -3.02 23.57 -3.58
C GLY A 184 -2.01 24.56 -2.97
N ASP A 185 -0.84 24.09 -2.55
CA ASP A 185 0.19 24.95 -1.92
C ASP A 185 1.15 25.61 -2.92
N ARG A 186 0.78 25.62 -4.21
CA ARG A 186 1.58 26.29 -5.26
C ARG A 186 1.50 27.82 -5.24
N THR A 187 0.87 28.42 -4.24
CA THR A 187 0.68 29.88 -4.14
C THR A 187 1.64 30.58 -3.19
N ARG A 188 2.59 29.86 -2.56
CA ARG A 188 3.66 30.53 -1.81
C ARG A 188 4.82 30.86 -2.74
N PRO A 189 5.09 32.16 -3.03
CA PRO A 189 6.34 32.56 -3.63
C PRO A 189 7.46 32.18 -2.67
N SER A 190 8.54 31.65 -3.21
CA SER A 190 9.79 31.43 -2.49
C SER A 190 10.34 32.80 -2.06
N GLU A 191 10.21 33.13 -0.79
CA GLU A 191 11.06 34.14 -0.14
C GLU A 191 12.46 33.56 0.08
#